data_b95fb62a300bc84a70ccd604e5f444bc
#
_entry.id   b95fb62a300bc84a70ccd604e5f444bc
#
_cell.length_a   1.000
_cell.length_b   1.000
_cell.length_c   1.000
_cell.angle_alpha   90.00
_cell.angle_beta   90.00
_cell.angle_gamma   90.00
#
_symmetry.space_group_name_H-M   'P 1'
#
loop_
_entity.id
_entity.type
_entity.pdbx_description
1 polymer ?
#
loop_
_entity_poly.entity_id
_entity_poly.type
_entity_poly.pdbx_seq_one_letter_code
_entity_poly.pdbx_strand_id
1 'polypeptide(L)'
;MWGPVSIEGQVIQPGVRKLVELPVAELPSGTRIHINVHVYRAKKPGPCMIIMGGLHGDEINGIETVRRILTSKKLEKIKKGMVIAIPLLNVYGFNNFSRSLRDGKDVNRSFPGSKNGSLASRVAYLMTNSILPLIDFGIDFHTGGASIFNFPQLRVSEGDDKALELARIFAPPFILQNKPIPKSQRKQAMSMGKPILVYEGGESLRLDEVAIQTGVEGVLR
;
A
#
# COMPACT_ATOMS: atom_id res chain seq x y z
N MET A 1 12.30 20.49 12.70
CA MET A 1 11.82 21.28 11.55
C MET A 1 11.11 20.36 10.57
N TRP A 2 9.92 20.72 10.03
CA TRP A 2 9.21 19.95 8.99
C TRP A 2 9.90 20.19 7.63
N GLY A 3 11.11 19.63 7.48
CA GLY A 3 11.97 19.80 6.31
C GLY A 3 11.52 19.00 5.08
N PRO A 4 12.19 19.14 3.93
CA PRO A 4 11.89 18.35 2.73
C PRO A 4 12.05 16.85 2.98
N VAL A 5 11.26 16.02 2.26
CA VAL A 5 11.38 14.55 2.21
C VAL A 5 11.85 14.16 0.83
N SER A 6 12.68 13.13 0.72
CA SER A 6 13.12 12.59 -0.55
C SER A 6 12.66 11.15 -0.74
N ILE A 7 12.13 10.84 -1.91
CA ILE A 7 11.80 9.48 -2.35
C ILE A 7 12.54 9.24 -3.67
N GLU A 8 13.50 8.32 -3.69
CA GLU A 8 14.35 8.02 -4.85
C GLU A 8 14.93 9.28 -5.52
N GLY A 9 15.52 10.16 -4.71
CA GLY A 9 16.12 11.44 -5.18
C GLY A 9 15.11 12.55 -5.53
N GLN A 10 13.82 12.26 -5.54
CA GLN A 10 12.79 13.24 -5.82
C GLN A 10 12.35 13.95 -4.54
N VAL A 11 12.67 15.23 -4.45
CA VAL A 11 12.39 16.07 -3.26
C VAL A 11 10.93 16.52 -3.25
N ILE A 12 10.28 16.40 -2.08
CA ILE A 12 8.91 16.85 -1.82
C ILE A 12 8.93 17.89 -0.68
N GLN A 13 8.56 19.11 -0.99
CA GLN A 13 8.47 20.21 -0.03
C GLN A 13 7.16 20.12 0.80
N PRO A 14 7.11 20.72 2.01
CA PRO A 14 5.85 20.92 2.73
C PRO A 14 4.83 21.71 1.91
N GLY A 15 3.57 21.30 1.96
CA GLY A 15 2.47 21.94 1.24
C GLY A 15 2.37 21.56 -0.25
N VAL A 16 3.12 20.55 -0.71
CA VAL A 16 3.15 20.11 -2.11
C VAL A 16 2.44 18.78 -2.29
N ARG A 17 1.70 18.66 -3.39
CA ARG A 17 1.27 17.39 -3.97
C ARG A 17 2.24 17.03 -5.09
N LYS A 18 2.73 15.78 -5.09
CA LYS A 18 3.66 15.29 -6.11
C LYS A 18 3.35 13.85 -6.50
N LEU A 19 3.44 13.57 -7.79
CA LEU A 19 3.55 12.21 -8.30
C LEU A 19 5.04 11.86 -8.37
N VAL A 20 5.42 10.78 -7.71
CA VAL A 20 6.77 10.21 -7.74
C VAL A 20 6.71 8.89 -8.48
N GLU A 21 7.57 8.72 -9.46
CA GLU A 21 7.72 7.49 -10.22
C GLU A 21 8.88 6.68 -9.66
N LEU A 22 8.59 5.50 -9.08
CA LEU A 22 9.62 4.58 -8.62
C LEU A 22 10.02 3.64 -9.76
N PRO A 23 11.26 3.69 -10.26
CA PRO A 23 11.70 2.81 -11.34
C PRO A 23 11.85 1.36 -10.84
N VAL A 24 11.14 0.43 -11.46
CA VAL A 24 11.16 -1.00 -11.09
C VAL A 24 11.99 -1.80 -12.07
N ALA A 25 11.77 -1.60 -13.36
CA ALA A 25 12.42 -2.35 -14.43
C ALA A 25 12.41 -1.55 -15.74
N GLU A 26 13.22 -2.01 -16.68
CA GLU A 26 13.22 -1.57 -18.07
C GLU A 26 13.02 -2.81 -18.97
N LEU A 27 12.13 -2.70 -19.94
CA LEU A 27 11.89 -3.72 -20.92
C LEU A 27 13.01 -3.69 -21.98
N PRO A 28 13.23 -4.77 -22.73
CA PRO A 28 14.21 -4.77 -23.84
C PRO A 28 13.93 -3.71 -24.91
N SER A 29 12.70 -3.22 -24.99
CA SER A 29 12.29 -2.10 -25.86
C SER A 29 12.75 -0.72 -25.36
N GLY A 30 13.41 -0.64 -24.18
CA GLY A 30 13.73 0.62 -23.52
C GLY A 30 12.54 1.23 -22.71
N THR A 31 11.37 0.59 -22.73
CA THR A 31 10.22 1.08 -21.95
C THR A 31 10.45 0.87 -20.47
N ARG A 32 10.41 1.95 -19.71
CA ARG A 32 10.55 1.91 -18.25
C ARG A 32 9.22 1.59 -17.58
N ILE A 33 9.27 0.70 -16.60
CA ILE A 33 8.14 0.35 -15.75
C ILE A 33 8.33 1.05 -14.41
N HIS A 34 7.34 1.82 -14.01
CA HIS A 34 7.33 2.59 -12.76
C HIS A 34 6.16 2.19 -11.89
N ILE A 35 6.34 2.33 -10.57
CA ILE A 35 5.25 2.37 -9.61
C ILE A 35 4.93 3.84 -9.35
N ASN A 36 3.67 4.22 -9.56
CA ASN A 36 3.21 5.57 -9.31
C ASN A 36 2.89 5.77 -7.82
N VAL A 37 3.60 6.71 -7.20
CA VAL A 37 3.45 7.07 -5.79
C VAL A 37 2.90 8.49 -5.70
N HIS A 38 1.66 8.64 -5.29
CA HIS A 38 1.03 9.93 -5.08
C HIS A 38 1.34 10.41 -3.66
N VAL A 39 2.00 11.55 -3.54
CA VAL A 39 2.36 12.14 -2.25
C VAL A 39 1.57 13.41 -2.02
N TYR A 40 0.83 13.45 -0.92
CA TYR A 40 0.11 14.63 -0.43
C TYR A 40 0.76 15.06 0.87
N ARG A 41 1.33 16.25 0.90
CA ARG A 41 2.06 16.74 2.05
C ARG A 41 1.50 18.07 2.52
N ALA A 42 1.01 18.10 3.76
CA ALA A 42 0.53 19.32 4.37
C ALA A 42 1.67 20.30 4.70
N LYS A 43 1.34 21.58 4.91
CA LYS A 43 2.32 22.58 5.36
C LYS A 43 2.77 22.36 6.81
N LYS A 44 1.88 21.79 7.66
CA LYS A 44 2.14 21.54 9.09
C LYS A 44 2.66 20.11 9.31
N PRO A 45 3.59 19.90 10.27
CA PRO A 45 4.04 18.58 10.66
C PRO A 45 2.88 17.71 11.19
N GLY A 46 3.05 16.41 11.06
CA GLY A 46 2.11 15.40 11.54
C GLY A 46 2.52 14.03 11.05
N PRO A 47 1.74 12.99 11.34
CA PRO A 47 2.07 11.63 10.94
C PRO A 47 2.04 11.44 9.43
N CYS A 48 2.78 10.46 8.97
CA CYS A 48 2.77 9.98 7.60
C CYS A 48 2.02 8.65 7.49
N MET A 49 0.97 8.61 6.68
CA MET A 49 0.18 7.41 6.40
C MET A 49 0.49 6.89 5.00
N ILE A 50 0.63 5.57 4.85
CA ILE A 50 0.56 4.94 3.53
C ILE A 50 -0.81 4.31 3.29
N ILE A 51 -1.31 4.45 2.07
CA ILE A 51 -2.52 3.80 1.55
C ILE A 51 -2.09 3.08 0.28
N MET A 52 -2.22 1.76 0.22
CA MET A 52 -1.79 1.03 -0.96
C MET A 52 -2.73 -0.09 -1.33
N GLY A 53 -2.76 -0.39 -2.64
CA GLY A 53 -3.45 -1.52 -3.22
C GLY A 53 -2.61 -2.16 -4.32
N GLY A 54 -3.12 -3.24 -4.87
CA GLY A 54 -2.50 -3.92 -6.00
C GLY A 54 -1.10 -4.47 -5.71
N LEU A 55 -0.81 -4.85 -4.47
CA LEU A 55 0.37 -5.65 -4.13
C LEU A 55 0.29 -7.00 -4.84
N HIS A 56 -0.90 -7.55 -4.95
CA HIS A 56 -1.24 -8.63 -5.89
C HIS A 56 -2.02 -8.03 -7.05
N GLY A 57 -1.63 -8.35 -8.28
CA GLY A 57 -2.17 -7.66 -9.46
C GLY A 57 -3.62 -8.01 -9.79
N ASP A 58 -4.10 -9.16 -9.34
CA ASP A 58 -5.47 -9.63 -9.52
C ASP A 58 -6.46 -9.11 -8.46
N GLU A 59 -5.97 -8.48 -7.39
CA GLU A 59 -6.79 -7.98 -6.28
C GLU A 59 -7.29 -6.56 -6.56
N ILE A 60 -8.16 -6.43 -7.57
CA ILE A 60 -8.57 -5.14 -8.17
C ILE A 60 -9.42 -4.25 -7.27
N ASN A 61 -10.09 -4.79 -6.23
CA ASN A 61 -10.85 -3.98 -5.27
C ASN A 61 -9.95 -3.00 -4.52
N GLY A 62 -8.75 -3.43 -4.12
CA GLY A 62 -7.77 -2.57 -3.47
C GLY A 62 -7.31 -1.42 -4.37
N ILE A 63 -7.07 -1.72 -5.65
CA ILE A 63 -6.69 -0.73 -6.67
C ILE A 63 -7.80 0.32 -6.82
N GLU A 64 -9.05 -0.13 -6.97
CA GLU A 64 -10.22 0.73 -7.12
C GLU A 64 -10.48 1.56 -5.85
N THR A 65 -10.31 0.98 -4.66
CA THR A 65 -10.44 1.70 -3.39
C THR A 65 -9.47 2.88 -3.33
N VAL A 66 -8.19 2.65 -3.61
CA VAL A 66 -7.18 3.72 -3.60
C VAL A 66 -7.45 4.74 -4.70
N ARG A 67 -7.87 4.30 -5.90
CA ARG A 67 -8.24 5.20 -7.00
C ARG A 67 -9.40 6.13 -6.59
N ARG A 68 -10.46 5.61 -5.95
CA ARG A 68 -11.59 6.42 -5.47
C ARG A 68 -11.16 7.43 -4.41
N ILE A 69 -10.29 7.04 -3.48
CA ILE A 69 -9.74 7.97 -2.48
C ILE A 69 -9.00 9.11 -3.19
N LEU A 70 -8.14 8.79 -4.17
CA LEU A 70 -7.41 9.80 -4.95
C LEU A 70 -8.34 10.74 -5.71
N THR A 71 -9.35 10.21 -6.40
CA THR A 71 -10.31 11.02 -7.21
C THR A 71 -11.26 11.84 -6.37
N SER A 72 -11.49 11.47 -5.11
CA SER A 72 -12.36 12.23 -4.17
C SER A 72 -11.80 13.62 -3.82
N LYS A 73 -10.52 13.87 -4.10
CA LYS A 73 -9.77 15.09 -3.74
C LYS A 73 -9.73 15.39 -2.24
N LYS A 74 -10.15 14.46 -1.37
CA LYS A 74 -10.14 14.66 0.10
C LYS A 74 -8.71 14.74 0.64
N LEU A 75 -7.76 14.02 0.02
CA LEU A 75 -6.34 14.07 0.39
C LEU A 75 -5.70 15.44 0.14
N GLU A 76 -6.25 16.25 -0.75
CA GLU A 76 -5.78 17.62 -1.01
C GLU A 76 -6.07 18.57 0.17
N LYS A 77 -6.98 18.18 1.07
CA LYS A 77 -7.46 19.00 2.20
C LYS A 77 -6.82 18.63 3.54
N ILE A 78 -5.81 17.74 3.55
CA ILE A 78 -5.12 17.37 4.80
C ILE A 78 -4.47 18.61 5.44
N LYS A 79 -4.68 18.77 6.74
CA LYS A 79 -4.23 19.96 7.49
C LYS A 79 -2.82 19.81 8.08
N LYS A 80 -2.40 18.56 8.32
CA LYS A 80 -1.09 18.20 8.92
C LYS A 80 -0.63 16.83 8.42
N GLY A 81 0.67 16.58 8.45
CA GLY A 81 1.24 15.29 8.11
C GLY A 81 1.39 15.05 6.60
N MET A 82 1.45 13.80 6.22
CA MET A 82 1.67 13.36 4.85
C MET A 82 0.87 12.08 4.56
N VAL A 83 0.37 11.96 3.34
CA VAL A 83 -0.22 10.71 2.84
C VAL A 83 0.57 10.28 1.59
N ILE A 84 1.02 9.05 1.60
CA ILE A 84 1.61 8.35 0.46
C ILE A 84 0.55 7.37 -0.05
N ALA A 85 0.09 7.51 -1.29
CA ALA A 85 -0.90 6.62 -1.87
C ALA A 85 -0.34 5.91 -3.10
N ILE A 86 -0.39 4.58 -3.08
CA ILE A 86 0.07 3.71 -4.17
C ILE A 86 -1.12 2.87 -4.63
N PRO A 87 -1.80 3.26 -5.73
CA PRO A 87 -2.98 2.54 -6.19
C PRO A 87 -2.65 1.16 -6.74
N LEU A 88 -1.49 0.98 -7.35
CA LEU A 88 -1.07 -0.25 -7.99
C LEU A 88 0.43 -0.48 -7.80
N LEU A 89 0.79 -1.44 -6.94
CA LEU A 89 2.19 -1.79 -6.71
C LEU A 89 2.70 -2.79 -7.75
N ASN A 90 1.92 -3.82 -8.06
CA ASN A 90 2.29 -4.89 -8.98
C ASN A 90 1.69 -4.66 -10.38
N VAL A 91 2.28 -3.73 -11.13
CA VAL A 91 1.85 -3.38 -12.50
C VAL A 91 1.86 -4.60 -13.43
N TYR A 92 2.87 -5.46 -13.32
CA TYR A 92 2.97 -6.66 -14.16
C TYR A 92 1.88 -7.68 -13.86
N GLY A 93 1.61 -7.92 -12.57
CA GLY A 93 0.53 -8.83 -12.16
C GLY A 93 -0.82 -8.32 -12.61
N PHE A 94 -1.07 -7.02 -12.49
CA PHE A 94 -2.32 -6.41 -12.98
C PHE A 94 -2.53 -6.62 -14.48
N ASN A 95 -1.52 -6.37 -15.29
CA ASN A 95 -1.61 -6.54 -16.74
C ASN A 95 -1.80 -8.01 -17.18
N ASN A 96 -1.42 -8.96 -16.32
CA ASN A 96 -1.54 -10.39 -16.59
C ASN A 96 -2.67 -11.06 -15.77
N PHE A 97 -3.52 -10.28 -15.10
CA PHE A 97 -4.59 -10.80 -14.23
C PHE A 97 -4.08 -11.83 -13.21
N SER A 98 -2.93 -11.57 -12.63
CA SER A 98 -2.18 -12.51 -11.81
C SER A 98 -1.82 -11.90 -10.45
N ARG A 99 -1.88 -12.74 -9.43
CA ARG A 99 -1.35 -12.43 -8.10
C ARG A 99 0.15 -12.09 -8.15
N SER A 100 0.90 -12.89 -8.86
CA SER A 100 2.35 -12.86 -8.91
C SER A 100 2.89 -11.93 -10.00
N LEU A 101 4.16 -11.62 -9.91
CA LEU A 101 4.92 -11.00 -10.99
C LEU A 101 5.21 -12.02 -12.12
N ARG A 102 5.76 -11.52 -13.23
CA ARG A 102 6.03 -12.34 -14.43
C ARG A 102 6.95 -13.54 -14.17
N ASP A 103 7.82 -13.45 -13.16
CA ASP A 103 8.72 -14.53 -12.74
C ASP A 103 8.05 -15.55 -11.81
N GLY A 104 6.73 -15.48 -11.63
CA GLY A 104 5.93 -16.35 -10.77
C GLY A 104 6.09 -16.07 -9.26
N LYS A 105 6.86 -15.04 -8.89
CA LYS A 105 7.12 -14.73 -7.47
C LYS A 105 6.12 -13.75 -6.91
N ASP A 106 5.73 -14.02 -5.67
CA ASP A 106 4.85 -13.17 -4.87
C ASP A 106 5.68 -12.07 -4.17
N VAL A 107 5.34 -10.80 -4.43
CA VAL A 107 5.96 -9.65 -3.76
C VAL A 107 5.80 -9.76 -2.25
N ASN A 108 4.62 -10.20 -1.78
CA ASN A 108 4.30 -10.35 -0.36
C ASN A 108 4.95 -11.58 0.30
N ARG A 109 5.91 -12.21 -0.37
CA ARG A 109 6.81 -13.26 0.15
C ARG A 109 8.28 -12.91 -0.10
N SER A 110 8.54 -11.66 -0.51
CA SER A 110 9.88 -11.24 -0.95
C SER A 110 10.52 -10.17 -0.07
N PHE A 111 9.82 -9.67 0.97
CA PHE A 111 10.36 -8.67 1.90
C PHE A 111 11.46 -9.24 2.82
N PRO A 112 12.51 -8.46 3.17
CA PRO A 112 12.74 -7.04 2.87
C PRO A 112 13.16 -6.74 1.43
N GLY A 113 13.45 -7.74 0.62
CA GLY A 113 13.90 -7.60 -0.74
C GLY A 113 15.40 -7.42 -0.90
N SER A 114 15.84 -7.32 -2.16
CA SER A 114 17.24 -7.08 -2.54
C SER A 114 17.28 -6.29 -3.85
N LYS A 115 18.20 -5.34 -3.95
CA LYS A 115 18.39 -4.48 -5.13
C LYS A 115 18.69 -5.29 -6.40
N ASN A 116 19.46 -6.39 -6.24
CA ASN A 116 19.92 -7.24 -7.34
C ASN A 116 19.15 -8.58 -7.41
N GLY A 117 18.02 -8.68 -6.72
CA GLY A 117 17.21 -9.88 -6.69
C GLY A 117 16.24 -9.99 -7.86
N SER A 118 15.31 -10.96 -7.77
CA SER A 118 14.20 -11.09 -8.71
C SER A 118 13.35 -9.81 -8.74
N LEU A 119 12.46 -9.67 -9.72
CA LEU A 119 11.60 -8.50 -9.84
C LEU A 119 10.77 -8.28 -8.56
N ALA A 120 10.18 -9.35 -7.99
CA ALA A 120 9.47 -9.28 -6.71
C ALA A 120 10.37 -8.79 -5.56
N SER A 121 11.59 -9.29 -5.51
CA SER A 121 12.57 -8.88 -4.50
C SER A 121 13.00 -7.41 -4.65
N ARG A 122 13.08 -6.90 -5.88
CA ARG A 122 13.40 -5.49 -6.16
C ARG A 122 12.26 -4.56 -5.78
N VAL A 123 11.00 -4.93 -6.06
CA VAL A 123 9.82 -4.18 -5.61
C VAL A 123 9.78 -4.13 -4.09
N ALA A 124 9.96 -5.28 -3.41
CA ALA A 124 10.02 -5.34 -1.96
C ALA A 124 11.17 -4.48 -1.38
N TYR A 125 12.33 -4.47 -2.04
CA TYR A 125 13.47 -3.63 -1.66
C TYR A 125 13.15 -2.12 -1.76
N LEU A 126 12.53 -1.68 -2.84
CA LEU A 126 12.10 -0.28 -3.01
C LEU A 126 11.12 0.13 -1.90
N MET A 127 10.13 -0.71 -1.61
CA MET A 127 9.19 -0.45 -0.52
C MET A 127 9.92 -0.36 0.83
N THR A 128 10.80 -1.30 1.13
CA THR A 128 11.52 -1.38 2.40
C THR A 128 12.45 -0.19 2.63
N ASN A 129 13.12 0.29 1.58
CA ASN A 129 14.18 1.30 1.73
C ASN A 129 13.73 2.72 1.41
N SER A 130 12.73 2.89 0.52
CA SER A 130 12.34 4.22 0.03
C SER A 130 10.99 4.70 0.59
N ILE A 131 10.11 3.77 1.01
CA ILE A 131 8.74 4.10 1.45
C ILE A 131 8.54 3.82 2.95
N LEU A 132 8.79 2.59 3.42
CA LEU A 132 8.53 2.21 4.81
C LEU A 132 9.26 3.08 5.86
N PRO A 133 10.49 3.60 5.64
CA PRO A 133 11.13 4.49 6.60
C PRO A 133 10.38 5.81 6.82
N LEU A 134 9.61 6.26 5.83
CA LEU A 134 8.93 7.56 5.83
C LEU A 134 7.58 7.53 6.55
N ILE A 135 6.96 6.37 6.69
CA ILE A 135 5.60 6.24 7.24
C ILE A 135 5.61 6.05 8.75
N ASP A 136 4.51 6.41 9.39
CA ASP A 136 4.24 6.10 10.79
C ASP A 136 3.26 4.92 10.92
N PHE A 137 2.35 4.76 9.97
CA PHE A 137 1.38 3.67 9.88
C PHE A 137 0.79 3.57 8.47
N GLY A 138 -0.02 2.55 8.21
CA GLY A 138 -0.68 2.45 6.92
C GLY A 138 -1.71 1.35 6.78
N ILE A 139 -2.25 1.27 5.57
CA ILE A 139 -3.20 0.25 5.17
C ILE A 139 -2.82 -0.32 3.80
N ASP A 140 -2.88 -1.64 3.70
CA ASP A 140 -2.67 -2.43 2.50
C ASP A 140 -3.97 -3.15 2.14
N PHE A 141 -4.50 -2.85 0.96
CA PHE A 141 -5.77 -3.37 0.47
C PHE A 141 -5.60 -4.64 -0.33
N HIS A 142 -6.23 -5.70 0.14
CA HIS A 142 -6.27 -7.03 -0.45
C HIS A 142 -7.71 -7.53 -0.67
N THR A 143 -7.81 -8.68 -1.34
CA THR A 143 -9.05 -9.45 -1.49
C THR A 143 -8.79 -10.92 -1.12
N GLY A 144 -9.83 -11.72 -1.06
CA GLY A 144 -9.68 -13.17 -1.15
C GLY A 144 -8.98 -13.55 -2.47
N GLY A 145 -8.10 -14.54 -2.41
CA GLY A 145 -7.46 -15.12 -3.60
C GLY A 145 -8.47 -15.79 -4.52
N ALA A 146 -7.99 -16.40 -5.60
CA ALA A 146 -8.81 -17.02 -6.63
C ALA A 146 -10.02 -17.79 -6.08
N SER A 147 -11.23 -17.34 -6.46
CA SER A 147 -12.52 -17.93 -6.06
C SER A 147 -12.83 -17.93 -4.54
N ILE A 148 -12.09 -17.15 -3.74
CA ILE A 148 -12.36 -16.96 -2.32
C ILE A 148 -12.88 -15.54 -2.10
N PHE A 149 -14.10 -15.45 -1.58
CA PHE A 149 -14.68 -14.18 -1.16
C PHE A 149 -14.34 -13.89 0.30
N ASN A 150 -13.75 -12.74 0.56
CA ASN A 150 -13.59 -12.21 1.92
C ASN A 150 -14.65 -11.15 2.19
N PHE A 151 -15.44 -11.33 3.25
CA PHE A 151 -16.26 -10.24 3.75
C PHE A 151 -15.33 -9.13 4.29
N PRO A 152 -15.69 -7.84 4.14
CA PRO A 152 -14.84 -6.73 4.55
C PRO A 152 -14.32 -6.86 5.98
N GLN A 153 -13.01 -6.92 6.14
CA GLN A 153 -12.35 -7.12 7.43
C GLN A 153 -10.95 -6.48 7.46
N LEU A 154 -10.48 -6.16 8.65
CA LEU A 154 -9.08 -5.81 8.87
C LEU A 154 -8.34 -6.93 9.58
N ARG A 155 -7.12 -7.20 9.13
CA ARG A 155 -6.16 -8.06 9.82
C ARG A 155 -5.06 -7.21 10.44
N VAL A 156 -4.87 -7.35 11.74
CA VAL A 156 -3.82 -6.69 12.51
C VAL A 156 -2.87 -7.72 13.12
N SER A 157 -1.64 -7.31 13.40
CA SER A 157 -0.68 -8.21 14.03
C SER A 157 -1.02 -8.43 15.50
N GLU A 158 -0.93 -9.68 15.97
CA GLU A 158 -1.07 -10.00 17.39
C GLU A 158 -0.05 -9.19 18.22
N GLY A 159 -0.52 -8.60 19.32
CA GLY A 159 0.31 -7.80 20.23
C GLY A 159 0.67 -6.41 19.70
N ASP A 160 0.08 -5.96 18.60
CA ASP A 160 0.23 -4.59 18.08
C ASP A 160 -0.97 -3.74 18.48
N ASP A 161 -0.92 -3.17 19.71
CA ASP A 161 -2.01 -2.35 20.25
C ASP A 161 -2.27 -1.10 19.41
N LYS A 162 -1.23 -0.52 18.81
CA LYS A 162 -1.37 0.63 17.94
C LYS A 162 -2.11 0.28 16.63
N ALA A 163 -1.82 -0.88 16.04
CA ALA A 163 -2.57 -1.37 14.89
C ALA A 163 -4.03 -1.64 15.27
N LEU A 164 -4.29 -2.18 16.44
CA LEU A 164 -5.65 -2.43 16.93
C LEU A 164 -6.43 -1.13 17.16
N GLU A 165 -5.79 -0.09 17.71
CA GLU A 165 -6.39 1.23 17.87
C GLU A 165 -6.77 1.84 16.50
N LEU A 166 -5.85 1.81 15.53
CA LEU A 166 -6.09 2.29 14.18
C LEU A 166 -7.21 1.50 13.49
N ALA A 167 -7.27 0.18 13.69
CA ALA A 167 -8.33 -0.66 13.16
C ALA A 167 -9.71 -0.30 13.72
N ARG A 168 -9.80 0.07 15.00
CA ARG A 168 -11.05 0.56 15.61
C ARG A 168 -11.49 1.90 15.01
N ILE A 169 -10.54 2.80 14.71
CA ILE A 169 -10.83 4.08 14.04
C ILE A 169 -11.35 3.82 12.61
N PHE A 170 -10.73 2.90 11.89
CA PHE A 170 -11.18 2.50 10.56
C PHE A 170 -12.61 1.92 10.59
N ALA A 171 -12.97 1.24 11.67
CA ALA A 171 -14.29 0.64 11.95
C ALA A 171 -14.79 -0.31 10.85
N PRO A 172 -14.04 -1.37 10.52
CA PRO A 172 -14.50 -2.42 9.62
C PRO A 172 -15.56 -3.28 10.31
N PRO A 173 -16.34 -4.09 9.56
CA PRO A 173 -17.24 -5.08 10.14
C PRO A 173 -16.55 -6.07 11.08
N PHE A 174 -15.31 -6.48 10.75
CA PHE A 174 -14.53 -7.42 11.56
C PHE A 174 -13.07 -6.99 11.68
N ILE A 175 -12.49 -7.23 12.86
CA ILE A 175 -11.05 -7.09 13.12
C ILE A 175 -10.52 -8.46 13.54
N LEU A 176 -9.57 -8.98 12.79
CA LEU A 176 -8.90 -10.25 13.07
C LEU A 176 -7.47 -10.00 13.52
N GLN A 177 -7.10 -10.58 14.65
CA GLN A 177 -5.71 -10.57 15.10
C GLN A 177 -5.03 -11.88 14.70
N ASN A 178 -3.91 -11.80 14.01
CA ASN A 178 -3.15 -12.96 13.59
C ASN A 178 -1.65 -12.65 13.46
N LYS A 179 -0.83 -13.69 13.52
CA LYS A 179 0.61 -13.56 13.28
C LYS A 179 0.85 -13.12 11.84
N PRO A 180 1.72 -12.11 11.61
CA PRO A 180 2.06 -11.70 10.27
C PRO A 180 2.84 -12.80 9.54
N ILE A 181 2.53 -12.99 8.27
CA ILE A 181 3.17 -14.00 7.43
C ILE A 181 4.65 -13.65 7.25
N PRO A 182 5.58 -14.60 7.39
CA PRO A 182 7.01 -14.35 7.13
C PRO A 182 7.24 -13.77 5.73
N LYS A 183 8.22 -12.87 5.63
CA LYS A 183 8.58 -12.17 4.37
C LYS A 183 7.43 -11.37 3.73
N SER A 184 6.37 -11.06 4.48
CA SER A 184 5.32 -10.14 4.03
C SER A 184 5.68 -8.68 4.34
N GLN A 185 5.04 -7.76 3.63
CA GLN A 185 5.16 -6.32 3.90
C GLN A 185 4.78 -5.99 5.34
N ARG A 186 3.65 -6.52 5.84
CA ARG A 186 3.20 -6.30 7.22
C ARG A 186 4.25 -6.76 8.24
N LYS A 187 4.90 -7.93 8.02
CA LYS A 187 5.96 -8.41 8.91
C LYS A 187 7.18 -7.50 8.87
N GLN A 188 7.57 -7.04 7.69
CA GLN A 188 8.69 -6.11 7.51
C GLN A 188 8.40 -4.77 8.19
N ALA A 189 7.24 -4.17 7.95
CA ALA A 189 6.84 -2.91 8.57
C ALA A 189 6.77 -3.03 10.10
N MET A 190 6.20 -4.13 10.63
CA MET A 190 6.17 -4.42 12.06
C MET A 190 7.58 -4.47 12.67
N SER A 191 8.55 -5.08 11.99
CA SER A 191 9.95 -5.10 12.48
C SER A 191 10.62 -3.72 12.55
N MET A 192 10.06 -2.75 11.83
CA MET A 192 10.48 -1.34 11.83
C MET A 192 9.64 -0.47 12.79
N GLY A 193 8.72 -1.07 13.57
CA GLY A 193 7.80 -0.34 14.46
C GLY A 193 6.71 0.44 13.71
N LYS A 194 6.37 0.03 12.47
CA LYS A 194 5.39 0.67 11.61
C LYS A 194 4.14 -0.22 11.48
N PRO A 195 3.03 0.07 12.17
CA PRO A 195 1.82 -0.72 12.04
C PRO A 195 1.22 -0.60 10.64
N ILE A 196 0.98 -1.73 9.99
CA ILE A 196 0.25 -1.84 8.72
C ILE A 196 -0.99 -2.70 8.95
N LEU A 197 -2.13 -2.10 8.71
CA LEU A 197 -3.41 -2.78 8.65
C LEU A 197 -3.52 -3.48 7.30
N VAL A 198 -3.96 -4.73 7.28
CA VAL A 198 -4.30 -5.42 6.02
C VAL A 198 -5.81 -5.50 5.91
N TYR A 199 -6.36 -4.75 4.96
CA TYR A 199 -7.77 -4.83 4.62
C TYR A 199 -7.98 -5.97 3.63
N GLU A 200 -8.99 -6.79 3.88
CA GLU A 200 -9.41 -7.87 3.00
C GLU A 200 -10.89 -7.67 2.67
N GLY A 201 -11.23 -7.57 1.39
CA GLY A 201 -12.62 -7.38 0.99
C GLY A 201 -12.88 -7.76 -0.46
N GLY A 202 -13.91 -8.60 -0.67
CA GLY A 202 -14.29 -9.11 -1.98
C GLY A 202 -13.43 -10.29 -2.46
N GLU A 203 -13.49 -10.55 -3.76
CA GLU A 203 -12.78 -11.63 -4.46
C GLU A 203 -11.85 -11.03 -5.52
N SER A 204 -10.77 -11.72 -5.87
CA SER A 204 -9.88 -11.30 -6.96
C SER A 204 -10.63 -11.25 -8.31
N LEU A 205 -10.18 -10.34 -9.20
CA LEU A 205 -10.73 -10.10 -10.54
C LEU A 205 -12.22 -9.70 -10.58
N ARG A 206 -12.78 -9.31 -9.44
CA ARG A 206 -14.16 -8.79 -9.33
C ARG A 206 -14.20 -7.50 -8.55
N LEU A 207 -14.96 -6.53 -9.04
CA LEU A 207 -15.26 -5.32 -8.29
C LEU A 207 -16.46 -5.58 -7.39
N ASP A 208 -16.25 -5.42 -6.09
CA ASP A 208 -17.27 -5.54 -5.04
C ASP A 208 -17.51 -4.17 -4.42
N GLU A 209 -18.69 -3.60 -4.68
CA GLU A 209 -18.99 -2.24 -4.24
C GLU A 209 -19.00 -2.10 -2.72
N VAL A 210 -19.50 -3.11 -1.99
CA VAL A 210 -19.54 -3.07 -0.52
C VAL A 210 -18.12 -3.09 0.04
N ALA A 211 -17.25 -3.93 -0.50
CA ALA A 211 -15.86 -3.99 -0.09
C ALA A 211 -15.11 -2.69 -0.39
N ILE A 212 -15.28 -2.15 -1.60
CA ILE A 212 -14.63 -0.90 -2.03
C ILE A 212 -15.10 0.26 -1.17
N GLN A 213 -16.42 0.42 -1.00
CA GLN A 213 -16.99 1.53 -0.23
C GLN A 213 -16.58 1.48 1.25
N THR A 214 -16.60 0.29 1.86
CA THR A 214 -16.11 0.09 3.24
C THR A 214 -14.65 0.52 3.37
N GLY A 215 -13.82 0.15 2.39
CA GLY A 215 -12.39 0.56 2.35
C GLY A 215 -12.21 2.07 2.24
N VAL A 216 -12.95 2.72 1.35
CA VAL A 216 -12.91 4.18 1.17
C VAL A 216 -13.35 4.92 2.43
N GLU A 217 -14.46 4.52 3.02
CA GLU A 217 -15.00 5.16 4.23
C GLU A 217 -14.05 5.00 5.41
N GLY A 218 -13.49 3.80 5.60
CA GLY A 218 -12.57 3.52 6.70
C GLY A 218 -11.30 4.38 6.66
N VAL A 219 -10.74 4.62 5.47
CA VAL A 219 -9.57 5.51 5.31
C VAL A 219 -9.91 6.97 5.59
N LEU A 220 -11.12 7.40 5.29
CA LEU A 220 -11.53 8.81 5.37
C LEU A 220 -12.06 9.22 6.74
N ARG A 221 -12.14 8.30 7.71
CA ARG A 221 -12.40 8.57 9.14
C ARG A 221 -11.18 9.08 9.86
#